data_e39979b7e2ad9fdd5df58af262688e39
#
_entry.id   e39979b7e2ad9fdd5df58af262688e39
#
_cell.length_a   1.000
_cell.length_b   1.000
_cell.length_c   1.000
_cell.angle_alpha   90.00
_cell.angle_beta   90.00
_cell.angle_gamma   90.00
#
_symmetry.space_group_name_H-M   'P 1'
#
loop_
_entity.id
_entity.type
_entity.pdbx_description
1 polymer ?
#
loop_
_entity_poly.entity_id
_entity_poly.type
_entity_poly.pdbx_seq_one_letter_code
_entity_poly.pdbx_strand_id
1 'polypeptide(L)'
;MISKLTLLLAAALLAVGCHLAASQSGELAKSLGRVKINQPTGNKAPIPLGSGLTIVNVFDDFSPGCPTGNRFDTIERFDSLRPGSNILLIFSEKGFSSQDVENFKAILPMSQSMVQGDIEALRPYLINGKLLVVLDSNGRLVWQEKANVSEQQLLSELFNLVNPLSK
;
A
#
# COMPACT_ATOMS: atom_id res chain seq x y z
N MET A 1 28.90 19.29 -29.21
CA MET A 1 29.10 20.14 -28.01
C MET A 1 27.75 20.41 -27.39
N ILE A 2 27.44 19.75 -26.25
CA ILE A 2 26.20 20.03 -25.51
C ILE A 2 26.40 21.35 -24.78
N SER A 3 25.50 22.30 -24.98
CA SER A 3 25.64 23.63 -24.41
C SER A 3 25.51 23.57 -22.89
N LYS A 4 26.27 24.40 -22.15
CA LYS A 4 26.17 24.50 -20.67
C LYS A 4 24.75 24.81 -20.20
N LEU A 5 23.96 25.48 -21.06
CA LEU A 5 22.55 25.81 -20.82
C LEU A 5 21.66 24.56 -20.77
N THR A 6 21.90 23.57 -21.66
CA THR A 6 21.14 22.31 -21.71
C THR A 6 21.38 21.45 -20.45
N LEU A 7 22.64 21.48 -19.97
CA LEU A 7 23.00 20.74 -18.74
C LEU A 7 22.37 21.35 -17.47
N LEU A 8 22.32 22.69 -17.41
CA LEU A 8 21.65 23.40 -16.30
C LEU A 8 20.15 23.19 -16.28
N LEU A 9 19.50 23.18 -17.45
CA LEU A 9 18.05 22.92 -17.54
C LEU A 9 17.71 21.49 -17.10
N ALA A 10 18.52 20.50 -17.52
CA ALA A 10 18.32 19.09 -17.11
C ALA A 10 18.51 18.90 -15.60
N ALA A 11 19.51 19.53 -14.99
CA ALA A 11 19.74 19.48 -13.55
C ALA A 11 18.61 20.15 -12.74
N ALA A 12 18.07 21.27 -13.22
CA ALA A 12 16.94 21.95 -12.59
C ALA A 12 15.65 21.10 -12.64
N LEU A 13 15.36 20.47 -13.78
CA LEU A 13 14.20 19.58 -13.92
C LEU A 13 14.30 18.34 -13.04
N LEU A 14 15.50 17.75 -12.88
CA LEU A 14 15.73 16.63 -11.96
C LEU A 14 15.56 17.04 -10.50
N ALA A 15 16.04 18.21 -10.10
CA ALA A 15 15.88 18.70 -8.73
C ALA A 15 14.42 18.99 -8.38
N VAL A 16 13.64 19.57 -9.29
CA VAL A 16 12.19 19.81 -9.10
C VAL A 16 11.44 18.49 -9.02
N GLY A 17 11.77 17.50 -9.87
CA GLY A 17 11.16 16.17 -9.84
C GLY A 17 11.41 15.43 -8.52
N CYS A 18 12.63 15.49 -7.99
CA CYS A 18 12.97 14.90 -6.68
C CYS A 18 12.26 15.60 -5.51
N HIS A 19 12.09 16.91 -5.55
CA HIS A 19 11.37 17.66 -4.51
C HIS A 19 9.88 17.35 -4.50
N LEU A 20 9.24 17.24 -5.67
CA LEU A 20 7.83 16.88 -5.77
C LEU A 20 7.56 15.46 -5.27
N ALA A 21 8.39 14.49 -5.64
CA ALA A 21 8.25 13.11 -5.18
C ALA A 21 8.44 12.97 -3.66
N ALA A 22 9.41 13.65 -3.08
CA ALA A 22 9.64 13.67 -1.63
C ALA A 22 8.48 14.33 -0.86
N SER A 23 7.89 15.39 -1.42
CA SER A 23 6.71 16.05 -0.84
C SER A 23 5.49 15.13 -0.84
N GLN A 24 5.22 14.41 -1.94
CA GLN A 24 4.08 13.50 -2.03
C GLN A 24 4.21 12.31 -1.06
N SER A 25 5.39 11.73 -0.92
CA SER A 25 5.61 10.63 0.04
C SER A 25 5.43 11.08 1.50
N GLY A 26 5.83 12.30 1.82
CA GLY A 26 5.62 12.89 3.16
C GLY A 26 4.14 13.13 3.48
N GLU A 27 3.35 13.61 2.52
CA GLU A 27 1.91 13.81 2.70
C GLU A 27 1.14 12.49 2.77
N LEU A 28 1.52 11.49 1.97
CA LEU A 28 0.95 10.14 2.07
C LEU A 28 1.24 9.51 3.45
N ALA A 29 2.45 9.64 3.97
CA ALA A 29 2.80 9.14 5.30
C ALA A 29 1.94 9.78 6.40
N LYS A 30 1.70 11.09 6.33
CA LYS A 30 0.78 11.80 7.24
C LYS A 30 -0.66 11.31 7.10
N SER A 31 -1.10 11.05 5.88
CA SER A 31 -2.45 10.53 5.60
C SER A 31 -2.63 9.11 6.11
N LEU A 32 -1.64 8.25 6.00
CA LEU A 32 -1.63 6.90 6.59
C LEU A 32 -1.76 6.95 8.12
N GLY A 33 -1.11 7.90 8.78
CA GLY A 33 -1.25 8.12 10.23
C GLY A 33 -2.65 8.56 10.68
N ARG A 34 -3.51 9.02 9.78
CA ARG A 34 -4.91 9.41 10.05
C ARG A 34 -5.90 8.27 9.86
N VAL A 35 -5.51 7.20 9.17
CA VAL A 35 -6.36 6.03 8.97
C VAL A 35 -6.73 5.41 10.30
N LYS A 36 -8.02 5.11 10.46
CA LYS A 36 -8.56 4.42 11.63
C LYS A 36 -9.24 3.14 11.18
N ILE A 37 -8.84 2.03 11.72
CA ILE A 37 -9.42 0.72 11.46
C ILE A 37 -10.40 0.33 12.55
N ASN A 38 -11.45 -0.40 12.18
CA ASN A 38 -12.45 -0.93 13.11
C ASN A 38 -11.85 -2.11 13.88
N GLN A 39 -11.97 -2.06 15.19
CA GLN A 39 -11.60 -3.15 16.10
C GLN A 39 -12.81 -4.04 16.37
N PRO A 40 -12.63 -5.32 16.70
CA PRO A 40 -13.73 -6.21 17.10
C PRO A 40 -14.55 -5.67 18.29
N THR A 41 -13.96 -4.81 19.10
CA THR A 41 -14.61 -4.14 20.25
C THR A 41 -15.52 -2.97 19.85
N GLY A 42 -15.62 -2.64 18.54
CA GLY A 42 -16.35 -1.48 18.03
C GLY A 42 -15.60 -0.16 18.11
N ASN A 43 -14.41 -0.13 18.73
CA ASN A 43 -13.56 1.05 18.76
C ASN A 43 -12.75 1.20 17.48
N LYS A 44 -12.32 2.42 17.18
CA LYS A 44 -11.39 2.71 16.07
C LYS A 44 -9.96 2.84 16.60
N ALA A 45 -9.00 2.20 15.91
CA ALA A 45 -7.59 2.24 16.26
C ALA A 45 -6.72 2.63 15.05
N PRO A 46 -5.49 3.12 15.26
CA PRO A 46 -4.54 3.30 14.17
C PRO A 46 -4.15 1.96 13.52
N ILE A 47 -3.52 2.03 12.35
CA ILE A 47 -2.96 0.86 11.68
C ILE A 47 -2.01 0.11 12.63
N PRO A 48 -2.23 -1.20 12.89
CA PRO A 48 -1.32 -1.98 13.72
C PRO A 48 -0.02 -2.24 12.96
N LEU A 49 1.09 -1.90 13.57
CA LEU A 49 2.42 -2.12 13.01
C LEU A 49 3.04 -3.37 13.64
N GLY A 50 3.70 -4.19 12.79
CA GLY A 50 4.50 -5.31 13.26
C GLY A 50 5.88 -4.88 13.77
N SER A 51 6.65 -5.82 14.28
CA SER A 51 8.04 -5.61 14.70
C SER A 51 9.01 -5.38 13.52
N GLY A 52 8.56 -5.64 12.30
CA GLY A 52 9.31 -5.44 11.05
C GLY A 52 8.53 -4.59 10.06
N LEU A 53 8.54 -5.00 8.79
CA LEU A 53 7.77 -4.34 7.75
C LEU A 53 6.30 -4.77 7.83
N THR A 54 5.40 -3.80 7.60
CA THR A 54 3.96 -4.04 7.46
C THR A 54 3.55 -3.69 6.04
N ILE A 55 3.00 -4.67 5.31
CA ILE A 55 2.42 -4.48 3.99
C ILE A 55 0.96 -4.09 4.19
N VAL A 56 0.58 -2.90 3.74
CA VAL A 56 -0.79 -2.39 3.86
C VAL A 56 -1.39 -2.28 2.47
N ASN A 57 -2.47 -3.01 2.22
CA ASN A 57 -3.24 -2.94 0.99
C ASN A 57 -4.62 -2.36 1.29
N VAL A 58 -4.97 -1.26 0.64
CA VAL A 58 -6.20 -0.51 0.86
C VAL A 58 -7.11 -0.65 -0.35
N PHE A 59 -8.40 -0.86 -0.12
CA PHE A 59 -9.45 -0.96 -1.13
C PHE A 59 -10.58 0.02 -0.82
N ASP A 60 -10.96 0.88 -1.78
CA ASP A 60 -12.03 1.87 -1.60
C ASP A 60 -13.40 1.29 -1.94
N ASP A 61 -13.52 0.57 -3.04
CA ASP A 61 -14.78 -0.03 -3.47
C ASP A 61 -14.59 -1.33 -4.29
N PHE A 62 -15.71 -1.98 -4.54
CA PHE A 62 -15.83 -3.16 -5.40
C PHE A 62 -16.33 -2.74 -6.79
N SER A 63 -15.60 -1.89 -7.50
CA SER A 63 -16.00 -1.50 -8.85
C SER A 63 -15.97 -2.72 -9.77
N PRO A 64 -17.09 -3.04 -10.46
CA PRO A 64 -17.09 -4.04 -11.51
C PRO A 64 -16.06 -3.64 -12.59
N GLY A 65 -15.05 -4.48 -12.82
CA GLY A 65 -13.92 -4.16 -13.70
C GLY A 65 -12.70 -3.61 -12.97
N CYS A 66 -12.77 -3.34 -11.67
CA CYS A 66 -11.58 -3.17 -10.87
C CYS A 66 -10.82 -4.51 -10.83
N PRO A 67 -9.54 -4.59 -11.27
CA PRO A 67 -8.76 -5.83 -11.21
C PRO A 67 -8.33 -6.15 -9.76
N THR A 68 -9.32 -6.17 -8.83
CA THR A 68 -9.09 -6.54 -7.43
C THR A 68 -8.63 -7.99 -7.33
N GLY A 69 -9.16 -8.88 -8.20
CA GLY A 69 -8.75 -10.28 -8.24
C GLY A 69 -7.25 -10.45 -8.35
N ASN A 70 -6.64 -9.84 -9.36
CA ASN A 70 -5.19 -9.98 -9.59
C ASN A 70 -4.35 -9.47 -8.41
N ARG A 71 -4.87 -8.52 -7.63
CA ARG A 71 -4.14 -7.98 -6.48
C ARG A 71 -4.24 -8.88 -5.26
N PHE A 72 -5.41 -9.49 -5.03
CA PHE A 72 -5.56 -10.52 -4.00
C PHE A 72 -4.67 -11.72 -4.30
N ASP A 73 -4.68 -12.22 -5.55
CA ASP A 73 -3.84 -13.32 -5.99
C ASP A 73 -2.35 -13.02 -5.78
N THR A 74 -1.92 -11.79 -6.09
CA THR A 74 -0.53 -11.35 -5.88
C THR A 74 -0.15 -11.37 -4.40
N ILE A 75 -1.01 -10.83 -3.53
CA ILE A 75 -0.76 -10.77 -2.09
C ILE A 75 -0.83 -12.17 -1.47
N GLU A 76 -1.79 -13.00 -1.87
CA GLU A 76 -1.90 -14.41 -1.45
C GLU A 76 -0.64 -15.19 -1.83
N ARG A 77 -0.17 -15.04 -3.08
CA ARG A 77 1.07 -15.65 -3.53
C ARG A 77 2.27 -15.16 -2.75
N PHE A 78 2.37 -13.87 -2.44
CA PHE A 78 3.42 -13.33 -1.59
C PHE A 78 3.37 -13.95 -0.20
N ASP A 79 2.20 -14.00 0.44
CA ASP A 79 2.00 -14.58 1.77
C ASP A 79 2.36 -16.07 1.82
N SER A 80 1.96 -16.83 0.80
CA SER A 80 2.29 -18.27 0.69
C SER A 80 3.80 -18.52 0.56
N LEU A 81 4.52 -17.62 -0.12
CA LEU A 81 5.98 -17.71 -0.29
C LEU A 81 6.76 -17.12 0.90
N ARG A 82 6.10 -16.32 1.74
CA ARG A 82 6.67 -15.64 2.91
C ARG A 82 5.71 -15.70 4.10
N PRO A 83 5.41 -16.91 4.62
CA PRO A 83 4.52 -17.08 5.76
C PRO A 83 5.05 -16.30 6.97
N GLY A 84 4.13 -15.63 7.66
CA GLY A 84 4.44 -14.77 8.81
C GLY A 84 4.81 -13.32 8.46
N SER A 85 4.69 -12.91 7.20
CA SER A 85 4.71 -11.50 6.84
C SER A 85 3.54 -10.76 7.49
N ASN A 86 3.79 -9.54 7.99
CA ASN A 86 2.72 -8.70 8.53
C ASN A 86 1.98 -8.01 7.39
N ILE A 87 0.85 -8.57 6.98
CA ILE A 87 0.01 -8.07 5.89
C ILE A 87 -1.34 -7.64 6.45
N LEU A 88 -1.77 -6.44 6.11
CA LEU A 88 -3.04 -5.86 6.49
C LEU A 88 -3.83 -5.44 5.25
N LEU A 89 -5.05 -5.96 5.11
CA LEU A 89 -6.01 -5.54 4.09
C LEU A 89 -7.03 -4.61 4.73
N ILE A 90 -7.13 -3.37 4.25
CA ILE A 90 -8.06 -2.37 4.74
C ILE A 90 -9.13 -2.12 3.67
N PHE A 91 -10.38 -2.38 4.02
CA PHE A 91 -11.55 -2.11 3.20
C PHE A 91 -12.22 -0.82 3.65
N SER A 92 -12.54 0.07 2.72
CA SER A 92 -13.24 1.32 3.02
C SER A 92 -14.60 1.06 3.67
N GLU A 93 -14.91 1.73 4.77
CA GLU A 93 -16.22 1.70 5.40
C GLU A 93 -17.35 2.20 4.48
N LYS A 94 -17.01 3.03 3.47
CA LYS A 94 -17.99 3.57 2.51
C LYS A 94 -18.26 2.62 1.36
N GLY A 95 -17.26 1.81 0.97
CA GLY A 95 -17.34 0.91 -0.18
C GLY A 95 -17.71 -0.53 0.18
N PHE A 96 -17.50 -0.94 1.44
CA PHE A 96 -17.71 -2.31 1.90
C PHE A 96 -18.50 -2.35 3.20
N SER A 97 -19.49 -3.22 3.29
CA SER A 97 -20.14 -3.52 4.56
C SER A 97 -19.26 -4.44 5.43
N SER A 98 -19.55 -4.50 6.73
CA SER A 98 -18.86 -5.46 7.61
C SER A 98 -19.10 -6.91 7.16
N GLN A 99 -20.28 -7.21 6.60
CA GLN A 99 -20.59 -8.51 6.05
C GLN A 99 -19.73 -8.86 4.84
N ASP A 100 -19.41 -7.88 3.97
CA ASP A 100 -18.51 -8.11 2.83
C ASP A 100 -17.13 -8.52 3.32
N VAL A 101 -16.59 -7.85 4.33
CA VAL A 101 -15.29 -8.19 4.91
C VAL A 101 -15.29 -9.58 5.53
N GLU A 102 -16.34 -9.98 6.25
CA GLU A 102 -16.47 -11.33 6.81
C GLU A 102 -16.61 -12.38 5.70
N ASN A 103 -17.32 -12.07 4.62
CA ASN A 103 -17.42 -12.96 3.46
C ASN A 103 -16.03 -13.16 2.80
N PHE A 104 -15.21 -12.11 2.69
CA PHE A 104 -13.83 -12.22 2.20
C PHE A 104 -12.97 -13.11 3.10
N LYS A 105 -13.04 -12.93 4.41
CA LYS A 105 -12.32 -13.78 5.38
C LYS A 105 -12.69 -15.26 5.24
N ALA A 106 -13.95 -15.56 4.90
CA ALA A 106 -14.42 -16.93 4.74
C ALA A 106 -13.93 -17.57 3.42
N ILE A 107 -13.68 -16.77 2.38
CA ILE A 107 -13.33 -17.27 1.04
C ILE A 107 -11.81 -17.31 0.83
N LEU A 108 -11.09 -16.34 1.39
CA LEU A 108 -9.65 -16.17 1.17
C LEU A 108 -8.88 -16.83 2.31
N PRO A 109 -8.21 -17.96 2.09
CA PRO A 109 -7.44 -18.69 3.11
C PRO A 109 -6.11 -17.99 3.38
N MET A 110 -6.15 -16.69 3.65
CA MET A 110 -4.95 -15.89 3.85
C MET A 110 -4.68 -15.70 5.34
N SER A 111 -3.41 -15.74 5.74
CA SER A 111 -2.97 -15.46 7.12
C SER A 111 -3.08 -13.98 7.49
N GLN A 112 -3.54 -13.14 6.56
CA GLN A 112 -3.57 -11.69 6.68
C GLN A 112 -4.72 -11.19 7.52
N SER A 113 -4.52 -10.07 8.18
CA SER A 113 -5.59 -9.35 8.85
C SER A 113 -6.43 -8.57 7.85
N MET A 114 -7.75 -8.84 7.82
CA MET A 114 -8.73 -8.10 7.02
C MET A 114 -9.60 -7.27 7.94
N VAL A 115 -9.66 -5.97 7.70
CA VAL A 115 -10.39 -5.01 8.53
C VAL A 115 -11.10 -3.96 7.71
N GLN A 116 -12.17 -3.38 8.25
CA GLN A 116 -12.74 -2.15 7.74
C GLN A 116 -12.02 -0.94 8.31
N GLY A 117 -11.97 0.16 7.54
CA GLY A 117 -11.36 1.39 8.02
C GLY A 117 -11.88 2.65 7.34
N ASP A 118 -11.71 3.76 8.04
CA ASP A 118 -11.88 5.10 7.47
C ASP A 118 -10.62 5.48 6.69
N ILE A 119 -10.71 5.43 5.37
CA ILE A 119 -9.60 5.70 4.44
C ILE A 119 -9.74 7.05 3.72
N GLU A 120 -10.62 7.95 4.17
CA GLU A 120 -10.89 9.21 3.48
C GLU A 120 -9.61 10.01 3.21
N ALA A 121 -8.68 10.03 4.16
CA ALA A 121 -7.39 10.69 4.02
C ALA A 121 -6.48 10.09 2.92
N LEU A 122 -6.75 8.86 2.48
CA LEU A 122 -5.97 8.16 1.46
C LEU A 122 -6.54 8.31 0.04
N ARG A 123 -7.79 8.79 -0.12
CA ARG A 123 -8.42 8.90 -1.44
C ARG A 123 -7.58 9.58 -2.52
N PRO A 124 -6.85 10.68 -2.24
CA PRO A 124 -6.00 11.33 -3.25
C PRO A 124 -4.84 10.48 -3.77
N TYR A 125 -4.51 9.38 -3.06
CA TYR A 125 -3.36 8.51 -3.37
C TYR A 125 -3.78 7.16 -3.95
N LEU A 126 -5.10 6.90 -4.05
CA LEU A 126 -5.60 5.66 -4.62
C LEU A 126 -5.40 5.63 -6.13
N ILE A 127 -4.89 4.52 -6.64
CA ILE A 127 -4.78 4.22 -8.06
C ILE A 127 -5.88 3.20 -8.39
N ASN A 128 -6.89 3.60 -9.16
CA ASN A 128 -8.04 2.75 -9.46
C ASN A 128 -8.69 2.15 -8.20
N GLY A 129 -8.94 2.98 -7.19
CA GLY A 129 -9.58 2.54 -5.94
C GLY A 129 -8.69 1.74 -5.00
N LYS A 130 -7.36 1.70 -5.22
CA LYS A 130 -6.42 0.88 -4.43
C LYS A 130 -5.17 1.64 -4.06
N LEU A 131 -4.55 1.22 -2.96
CA LEU A 131 -3.23 1.67 -2.55
C LEU A 131 -2.49 0.51 -1.89
N LEU A 132 -1.29 0.20 -2.38
CA LEU A 132 -0.38 -0.74 -1.74
C LEU A 132 0.86 -0.01 -1.27
N VAL A 133 1.14 -0.12 0.03
CA VAL A 133 2.30 0.50 0.67
C VAL A 133 2.98 -0.45 1.64
N VAL A 134 4.25 -0.17 1.92
CA VAL A 134 5.02 -0.87 2.95
C VAL A 134 5.48 0.15 3.98
N LEU A 135 5.21 -0.14 5.25
CA LEU A 135 5.58 0.68 6.40
C LEU A 135 6.65 -0.05 7.24
N ASP A 136 7.55 0.70 7.83
CA ASP A 136 8.44 0.17 8.87
C ASP A 136 7.74 0.05 10.24
N SER A 137 8.43 -0.47 11.24
CA SER A 137 7.91 -0.63 12.60
C SER A 137 7.58 0.70 13.31
N ASN A 138 8.02 1.83 12.77
CA ASN A 138 7.70 3.17 13.25
C ASN A 138 6.57 3.84 12.46
N GLY A 139 5.99 3.14 11.49
CA GLY A 139 4.94 3.66 10.61
C GLY A 139 5.44 4.59 9.51
N ARG A 140 6.74 4.60 9.22
CA ARG A 140 7.30 5.37 8.11
C ARG A 140 7.07 4.64 6.81
N LEU A 141 6.72 5.38 5.77
CA LEU A 141 6.57 4.85 4.42
C LEU A 141 7.94 4.45 3.85
N VAL A 142 8.12 3.14 3.63
CA VAL A 142 9.34 2.57 3.04
C VAL A 142 9.19 2.42 1.54
N TRP A 143 7.98 2.06 1.10
CA TRP A 143 7.70 1.83 -0.31
C TRP A 143 6.22 2.05 -0.62
N GLN A 144 5.94 2.46 -1.85
CA GLN A 144 4.60 2.64 -2.40
C GLN A 144 4.57 2.07 -3.81
N GLU A 145 3.48 1.38 -4.13
CA GLU A 145 3.22 0.93 -5.49
C GLU A 145 3.10 2.09 -6.46
N LYS A 146 3.70 1.93 -7.63
CA LYS A 146 3.58 2.86 -8.76
C LYS A 146 2.45 2.42 -9.70
N ALA A 147 1.92 3.37 -10.45
CA ALA A 147 0.96 3.04 -11.51
C ALA A 147 1.58 2.11 -12.55
N ASN A 148 0.78 1.18 -13.09
CA ASN A 148 1.16 0.28 -14.18
C ASN A 148 2.28 -0.72 -13.87
N VAL A 149 2.45 -1.11 -12.62
CA VAL A 149 3.37 -2.18 -12.22
C VAL A 149 2.75 -3.53 -12.56
N SER A 150 3.49 -4.41 -13.24
CA SER A 150 3.05 -5.78 -13.47
C SER A 150 3.07 -6.61 -12.18
N GLU A 151 2.27 -7.69 -12.12
CA GLU A 151 2.26 -8.59 -10.97
C GLU A 151 3.66 -9.13 -10.63
N GLN A 152 4.40 -9.57 -11.65
CA GLN A 152 5.74 -10.12 -11.48
C GLN A 152 6.72 -9.07 -10.94
N GLN A 153 6.63 -7.84 -11.43
CA GLN A 153 7.45 -6.74 -10.92
C GLN A 153 7.09 -6.41 -9.48
N LEU A 154 5.79 -6.35 -9.14
CA LEU A 154 5.31 -6.11 -7.79
C LEU A 154 5.83 -7.16 -6.81
N LEU A 155 5.69 -8.44 -7.14
CA LEU A 155 6.22 -9.53 -6.33
C LEU A 155 7.73 -9.40 -6.11
N SER A 156 8.49 -9.10 -7.18
CA SER A 156 9.94 -8.90 -7.11
C SER A 156 10.31 -7.74 -6.19
N GLU A 157 9.61 -6.61 -6.28
CA GLU A 157 9.85 -5.45 -5.42
C GLU A 157 9.53 -5.76 -3.95
N LEU A 158 8.40 -6.42 -3.66
CA LEU A 158 8.05 -6.84 -2.30
C LEU A 158 9.08 -7.82 -1.71
N PHE A 159 9.53 -8.81 -2.50
CA PHE A 159 10.57 -9.74 -2.05
C PHE A 159 11.88 -9.04 -1.72
N ASN A 160 12.30 -8.07 -2.53
CA ASN A 160 13.52 -7.30 -2.29
C ASN A 160 13.43 -6.44 -1.02
N LEU A 161 12.24 -5.95 -0.65
CA LEU A 161 12.03 -5.18 0.58
C LEU A 161 12.14 -6.04 1.84
N VAL A 162 11.58 -7.25 1.81
CA VAL A 162 11.59 -8.14 2.99
C VAL A 162 12.85 -9.00 3.10
N ASN A 163 13.69 -9.05 2.07
CA ASN A 163 14.98 -9.74 2.04
C ASN A 163 16.14 -8.77 1.80
N PRO A 164 16.54 -7.95 2.76
CA PRO A 164 17.67 -7.04 2.57
C PRO A 164 19.05 -7.72 2.49
N LEU A 165 19.10 -9.07 2.53
CA LEU A 165 20.36 -9.84 2.62
C LEU A 165 20.94 -10.28 1.27
N SER A 166 20.48 -9.73 0.15
CA SER A 166 21.07 -10.04 -1.17
C SER A 166 21.87 -8.87 -1.76
N LYS A 167 22.54 -8.10 -0.91
CA LYS A 167 23.56 -7.13 -1.35
C LYS A 167 24.89 -7.44 -0.73
#